data_5958efc718bce840897853684fcc0842
#
_entry.id   5958efc718bce840897853684fcc0842
#
_cell.length_a   1.000
_cell.length_b   1.000
_cell.length_c   1.000
_cell.angle_alpha   90.00
_cell.angle_beta   90.00
_cell.angle_gamma   90.00
#
_symmetry.space_group_name_H-M   'P 1'
#
loop_
_entity.id
_entity.type
_entity.pdbx_description
1 polymer ?
#
loop_
_entity_poly.entity_id
_entity_poly.type
_entity_poly.pdbx_seq_one_letter_code
_entity_poly.pdbx_strand_id
1 'polypeptide(L)'
;PTLWTRQPDAWVVLGWMLVFAALLPFGKSRNRWQNRKKRLPMLAAGAVLMATILLPAPFSGTEYMQLDMGDADAAVLRQEKHVLVVDAGEYGGDLASYLRAEHLPVDLLVLTHLHSDHAGGVRELLDEGILIRRCVMPSSALEADFDEEVLPLLARMEANGTVIETVHRGDILQWAEGKLTVLFPPEGFSASNANDGSMALLVEAEGVKLLLTGDLSARYGQYAAVSADVVKAAHHGSKNGTTQAFLDESAPTAVLVSTKRENAADYLRGITDADVYSTLESGAIIIRMADSCFTIEQFEEMQ
;
A
#
# COMPACT_ATOMS: atom_id res chain seq x y z
N PRO A 1 8.83 12.47 11.53
CA PRO A 1 9.34 11.11 11.28
C PRO A 1 8.58 10.16 12.18
N THR A 2 7.46 9.64 11.68
CA THR A 2 6.72 8.58 12.35
C THR A 2 7.50 7.30 12.15
N LEU A 3 8.18 6.83 13.20
CA LEU A 3 8.71 5.49 13.25
C LEU A 3 7.48 4.55 13.21
N TRP A 4 7.30 3.86 12.12
CA TRP A 4 6.36 2.75 12.01
C TRP A 4 6.88 1.61 12.90
N THR A 5 6.54 1.64 14.18
CA THR A 5 6.83 0.54 15.09
C THR A 5 5.56 -0.26 15.21
N ARG A 6 5.66 -1.52 14.82
CA ARG A 6 4.63 -2.53 15.10
C ARG A 6 4.21 -2.42 16.58
N GLN A 7 2.92 -2.43 16.86
CA GLN A 7 2.45 -2.51 18.25
C GLN A 7 3.10 -3.74 18.90
N PRO A 8 3.69 -3.58 20.10
CA PRO A 8 4.39 -4.68 20.74
C PRO A 8 3.41 -5.79 21.09
N ASP A 9 3.59 -6.96 20.49
CA ASP A 9 2.86 -8.17 20.85
C ASP A 9 2.98 -8.47 22.35
N ALA A 10 2.00 -9.17 22.92
CA ALA A 10 2.02 -9.55 24.33
C ALA A 10 3.33 -10.25 24.75
N TRP A 11 3.97 -10.98 23.84
CA TRP A 11 5.27 -11.64 24.04
C TRP A 11 6.43 -10.66 24.21
N VAL A 12 6.39 -9.55 23.50
CA VAL A 12 7.36 -8.46 23.61
C VAL A 12 7.24 -7.79 24.97
N VAL A 13 6.02 -7.48 25.40
CA VAL A 13 5.75 -6.93 26.73
C VAL A 13 6.26 -7.88 27.80
N LEU A 14 6.00 -9.19 27.64
CA LEU A 14 6.53 -10.21 28.55
C LEU A 14 8.06 -10.23 28.55
N GLY A 15 8.71 -10.09 27.39
CA GLY A 15 10.16 -9.99 27.28
C GLY A 15 10.71 -8.82 28.08
N TRP A 16 10.13 -7.63 27.96
CA TRP A 16 10.48 -6.46 28.76
C TRP A 16 10.28 -6.71 30.26
N MET A 17 9.15 -7.30 30.64
CA MET A 17 8.87 -7.62 32.04
C MET A 17 9.92 -8.57 32.63
N LEU A 18 10.38 -9.58 31.88
CA LEU A 18 11.44 -10.51 32.30
C LEU A 18 12.79 -9.81 32.44
N VAL A 19 13.14 -8.90 31.52
CA VAL A 19 14.36 -8.10 31.60
C VAL A 19 14.31 -7.20 32.84
N PHE A 20 13.22 -6.46 33.03
CA PHE A 20 13.05 -5.61 34.22
C PHE A 20 13.08 -6.43 35.52
N ALA A 21 12.39 -7.57 35.57
CA ALA A 21 12.41 -8.44 36.73
C ALA A 21 13.83 -8.95 37.04
N ALA A 22 14.64 -9.27 36.02
CA ALA A 22 16.03 -9.69 36.19
C ALA A 22 16.95 -8.56 36.71
N LEU A 23 16.63 -7.30 36.39
CA LEU A 23 17.38 -6.12 36.85
C LEU A 23 17.03 -5.69 38.27
N LEU A 24 15.83 -6.04 38.76
CA LEU A 24 15.43 -5.72 40.15
C LEU A 24 16.32 -6.41 41.16
N PRO A 25 16.62 -5.77 42.31
CA PRO A 25 17.42 -6.39 43.38
C PRO A 25 16.60 -7.48 44.07
N PHE A 26 16.93 -8.74 43.80
CA PHE A 26 16.38 -9.85 44.57
C PHE A 26 16.99 -9.87 45.98
N GLY A 27 16.25 -9.36 46.95
CA GLY A 27 16.45 -9.52 48.40
C GLY A 27 17.87 -9.30 48.97
N LYS A 28 17.98 -9.22 50.28
CA LYS A 28 19.25 -9.08 51.03
C LYS A 28 20.10 -10.39 51.07
N SER A 29 20.15 -11.15 49.95
CA SER A 29 20.91 -12.40 49.94
C SER A 29 22.41 -12.12 49.76
N ARG A 30 23.21 -12.63 50.72
CA ARG A 30 24.68 -12.56 50.74
C ARG A 30 25.36 -13.33 49.60
N ASN A 31 24.63 -14.09 48.78
CA ASN A 31 25.20 -14.97 47.80
C ASN A 31 25.04 -14.42 46.36
N ARG A 32 25.90 -13.47 45.98
CA ARG A 32 25.93 -12.82 44.65
C ARG A 32 26.02 -13.83 43.49
N TRP A 33 26.58 -15.01 43.70
CA TRP A 33 26.80 -16.01 42.64
C TRP A 33 25.51 -16.79 42.29
N GLN A 34 24.72 -17.14 43.31
CA GLN A 34 23.43 -17.78 43.10
C GLN A 34 22.42 -16.85 42.37
N ASN A 35 22.48 -15.56 42.67
CA ASN A 35 21.64 -14.56 42.02
C ASN A 35 22.02 -14.37 40.52
N ARG A 36 23.32 -14.47 40.17
CA ARG A 36 23.76 -14.43 38.79
C ARG A 36 23.24 -15.63 37.99
N LYS A 37 23.27 -16.85 38.53
CA LYS A 37 22.75 -18.07 37.89
C LYS A 37 21.25 -18.00 37.61
N LYS A 38 20.47 -17.28 38.44
CA LYS A 38 19.03 -17.08 38.23
C LYS A 38 18.71 -15.94 37.25
N ARG A 39 19.55 -14.91 37.19
CA ARG A 39 19.34 -13.75 36.33
C ARG A 39 19.71 -14.01 34.87
N LEU A 40 20.76 -14.76 34.64
CA LEU A 40 21.26 -15.02 33.27
C LEU A 40 20.20 -15.68 32.37
N PRO A 41 19.49 -16.74 32.80
CA PRO A 41 18.43 -17.32 31.94
C PRO A 41 17.24 -16.38 31.77
N MET A 42 16.89 -15.54 32.73
CA MET A 42 15.83 -14.55 32.57
C MET A 42 16.21 -13.44 31.58
N LEU A 43 17.45 -12.97 31.65
CA LEU A 43 17.96 -11.99 30.68
C LEU A 43 18.03 -12.58 29.26
N ALA A 44 18.49 -13.83 29.15
CA ALA A 44 18.54 -14.53 27.89
C ALA A 44 17.14 -14.74 27.30
N ALA A 45 16.18 -15.20 28.09
CA ALA A 45 14.79 -15.37 27.68
C ALA A 45 14.15 -14.03 27.27
N GLY A 46 14.39 -12.96 28.06
CA GLY A 46 13.93 -11.62 27.73
C GLY A 46 14.54 -11.09 26.44
N ALA A 47 15.85 -11.30 26.23
CA ALA A 47 16.54 -10.89 25.00
C ALA A 47 16.01 -11.67 23.78
N VAL A 48 15.75 -12.97 23.91
CA VAL A 48 15.15 -13.79 22.85
C VAL A 48 13.75 -13.29 22.50
N LEU A 49 12.90 -13.04 23.52
CA LEU A 49 11.55 -12.49 23.30
C LEU A 49 11.58 -11.09 22.69
N MET A 50 12.56 -10.26 23.10
CA MET A 50 12.74 -8.94 22.49
C MET A 50 13.29 -9.02 21.06
N ALA A 51 14.13 -10.01 20.75
CA ALA A 51 14.64 -10.21 19.40
C ALA A 51 13.54 -10.60 18.42
N THR A 52 12.40 -11.15 18.89
CA THR A 52 11.24 -11.42 18.03
C THR A 52 10.59 -10.14 17.47
N ILE A 53 10.84 -8.97 18.06
CA ILE A 53 10.43 -7.66 17.51
C ILE A 53 11.21 -7.34 16.23
N LEU A 54 12.50 -7.75 16.21
CA LEU A 54 13.42 -7.48 15.10
C LEU A 54 13.26 -8.49 13.97
N LEU A 55 12.54 -9.59 14.21
CA LEU A 55 12.20 -10.54 13.16
C LEU A 55 10.86 -10.13 12.58
N PRO A 56 10.76 -9.91 11.26
CA PRO A 56 9.47 -9.76 10.62
C PRO A 56 8.62 -10.98 10.99
N ALA A 57 7.37 -10.74 11.41
CA ALA A 57 6.45 -11.87 11.61
C ALA A 57 6.37 -12.63 10.30
N PRO A 58 6.39 -13.96 10.32
CA PRO A 58 6.10 -14.72 9.11
C PRO A 58 4.71 -14.27 8.62
N PHE A 59 4.71 -13.49 7.55
CA PHE A 59 3.49 -13.03 6.92
C PHE A 59 3.08 -14.12 5.93
N SER A 60 1.94 -14.73 6.15
CA SER A 60 1.30 -15.65 5.22
C SER A 60 0.09 -14.94 4.61
N GLY A 61 0.03 -14.85 3.30
CA GLY A 61 -1.01 -14.14 2.58
C GLY A 61 -0.52 -12.85 1.92
N THR A 62 -1.45 -12.07 1.40
CA THR A 62 -1.17 -10.81 0.72
C THR A 62 -1.70 -9.64 1.56
N GLU A 63 -0.87 -8.63 1.76
CA GLU A 63 -1.22 -7.38 2.41
C GLU A 63 -1.29 -6.27 1.35
N TYR A 64 -2.39 -5.54 1.32
CA TYR A 64 -2.52 -4.27 0.61
C TYR A 64 -2.54 -3.15 1.65
N MET A 65 -1.75 -2.12 1.44
CA MET A 65 -1.72 -0.93 2.28
C MET A 65 -1.93 0.31 1.42
N GLN A 66 -3.03 1.01 1.64
CA GLN A 66 -3.24 2.37 1.13
C GLN A 66 -2.60 3.34 2.09
N LEU A 67 -1.60 4.07 1.63
CA LEU A 67 -0.96 5.11 2.43
C LEU A 67 -1.85 6.35 2.55
N ASP A 68 -1.75 7.06 3.67
CA ASP A 68 -2.32 8.38 3.81
C ASP A 68 -1.37 9.41 3.19
N MET A 69 -1.70 9.84 1.98
CA MET A 69 -0.92 10.80 1.20
C MET A 69 -1.75 12.09 0.92
N GLY A 70 -2.85 12.28 1.65
CA GLY A 70 -3.80 13.36 1.40
C GLY A 70 -4.58 13.15 0.10
N ASP A 71 -4.55 14.12 -0.82
CA ASP A 71 -5.15 13.97 -2.17
C ASP A 71 -4.12 13.43 -3.18
N ALA A 72 -3.26 12.51 -2.77
CA ALA A 72 -2.35 11.77 -3.62
C ALA A 72 -2.55 10.27 -3.40
N ASP A 73 -2.11 9.45 -4.32
CA ASP A 73 -2.26 7.99 -4.23
C ASP A 73 -0.92 7.28 -4.17
N ALA A 74 -0.77 6.46 -3.15
CA ALA A 74 0.30 5.46 -3.07
C ALA A 74 -0.22 4.24 -2.32
N ALA A 75 -0.05 3.08 -2.92
CA ALA A 75 -0.41 1.81 -2.30
C ALA A 75 0.69 0.78 -2.46
N VAL A 76 0.83 -0.06 -1.46
CA VAL A 76 1.80 -1.17 -1.46
C VAL A 76 1.05 -2.48 -1.33
N LEU A 77 1.32 -3.41 -2.23
CA LEU A 77 0.95 -4.81 -2.05
C LEU A 77 2.20 -5.60 -1.70
N ARG A 78 2.09 -6.44 -0.69
CA ARG A 78 3.16 -7.29 -0.22
C ARG A 78 2.70 -8.73 -0.08
N GLN A 79 3.46 -9.64 -0.64
CA GLN A 79 3.33 -11.08 -0.42
C GLN A 79 4.73 -11.63 -0.13
N GLU A 80 4.96 -12.09 1.11
CA GLU A 80 6.29 -12.47 1.60
C GLU A 80 7.35 -11.39 1.36
N LYS A 81 8.30 -11.64 0.42
CA LYS A 81 9.38 -10.72 0.03
C LYS A 81 9.10 -9.94 -1.27
N HIS A 82 7.95 -10.20 -1.87
CA HIS A 82 7.54 -9.56 -3.12
C HIS A 82 6.77 -8.28 -2.82
N VAL A 83 7.16 -7.21 -3.50
CA VAL A 83 6.55 -5.87 -3.34
C VAL A 83 6.09 -5.36 -4.69
N LEU A 84 4.82 -4.98 -4.74
CA LEU A 84 4.22 -4.21 -5.81
C LEU A 84 3.78 -2.87 -5.24
N VAL A 85 4.08 -1.81 -5.95
CA VAL A 85 3.64 -0.45 -5.62
C VAL A 85 2.70 0.02 -6.71
N VAL A 86 1.56 0.57 -6.32
CA VAL A 86 0.62 1.23 -7.24
C VAL A 86 0.58 2.71 -6.88
N ASP A 87 1.11 3.51 -7.77
CA ASP A 87 1.38 4.93 -7.60
C ASP A 87 2.34 5.22 -6.43
N ALA A 88 2.95 6.40 -6.42
CA ALA A 88 3.99 6.76 -5.46
C ALA A 88 3.69 8.03 -4.67
N GLY A 89 2.52 8.64 -4.93
CA GLY A 89 2.12 9.91 -4.33
C GLY A 89 2.84 11.11 -4.95
N GLU A 90 2.57 12.28 -4.41
CA GLU A 90 3.26 13.52 -4.78
C GLU A 90 4.66 13.59 -4.14
N TYR A 91 4.78 13.18 -2.88
CA TYR A 91 6.01 13.12 -2.09
C TYR A 91 6.17 11.72 -1.51
N GLY A 92 7.11 10.97 -2.04
CA GLY A 92 7.30 9.54 -1.72
C GLY A 92 8.05 9.25 -0.42
N GLY A 93 8.26 10.23 0.47
CA GLY A 93 9.10 10.09 1.66
C GLY A 93 8.60 9.00 2.64
N ASP A 94 7.31 8.91 2.88
CA ASP A 94 6.72 7.89 3.74
C ASP A 94 6.77 6.51 3.09
N LEU A 95 6.47 6.43 1.79
CA LEU A 95 6.60 5.20 1.00
C LEU A 95 8.05 4.71 0.97
N ALA A 96 9.02 5.61 0.70
CA ALA A 96 10.45 5.27 0.71
C ALA A 96 10.91 4.80 2.09
N SER A 97 10.43 5.46 3.16
CA SER A 97 10.75 5.07 4.55
C SER A 97 10.22 3.69 4.89
N TYR A 98 8.99 3.36 4.48
CA TYR A 98 8.39 2.05 4.64
C TYR A 98 9.22 0.98 3.90
N LEU A 99 9.45 1.17 2.60
CA LEU A 99 10.20 0.20 1.76
C LEU A 99 11.62 -0.04 2.28
N ARG A 100 12.29 1.02 2.75
CA ARG A 100 13.63 0.90 3.34
C ARG A 100 13.62 0.15 4.67
N ALA A 101 12.62 0.37 5.52
CA ALA A 101 12.48 -0.35 6.79
C ALA A 101 12.28 -1.86 6.57
N GLU A 102 11.57 -2.23 5.53
CA GLU A 102 11.34 -3.62 5.14
C GLU A 102 12.53 -4.25 4.40
N HIS A 103 13.52 -3.44 3.95
CA HIS A 103 14.69 -3.86 3.16
C HIS A 103 14.33 -4.63 1.89
N LEU A 104 13.21 -4.29 1.26
CA LEU A 104 12.71 -4.96 0.07
C LEU A 104 12.79 -4.05 -1.17
N PRO A 105 13.20 -4.59 -2.33
CA PRO A 105 13.08 -3.88 -3.59
C PRO A 105 11.61 -3.86 -4.04
N VAL A 106 11.27 -2.92 -4.90
CA VAL A 106 10.01 -2.91 -5.62
C VAL A 106 10.14 -3.82 -6.85
N ASP A 107 9.43 -4.94 -6.85
CA ASP A 107 9.45 -5.86 -7.99
C ASP A 107 8.67 -5.28 -9.18
N LEU A 108 7.55 -4.62 -8.89
CA LEU A 108 6.70 -3.97 -9.90
C LEU A 108 6.17 -2.64 -9.34
N LEU A 109 6.46 -1.56 -10.04
CA LEU A 109 5.79 -0.28 -9.89
C LEU A 109 4.73 -0.15 -10.98
N VAL A 110 3.52 0.16 -10.61
CA VAL A 110 2.43 0.51 -11.51
C VAL A 110 2.17 2.00 -11.38
N LEU A 111 2.32 2.77 -12.44
CA LEU A 111 1.87 4.15 -12.51
C LEU A 111 0.54 4.19 -13.25
N THR A 112 -0.54 4.54 -12.55
CA THR A 112 -1.89 4.56 -13.15
C THR A 112 -2.00 5.64 -14.21
N HIS A 113 -1.37 6.78 -13.98
CA HIS A 113 -1.17 7.88 -14.92
C HIS A 113 -0.02 8.78 -14.45
N LEU A 114 0.31 9.82 -15.20
CA LEU A 114 1.53 10.61 -14.96
C LEU A 114 1.27 12.02 -14.40
N HIS A 115 0.26 12.19 -13.53
CA HIS A 115 0.19 13.37 -12.68
C HIS A 115 1.15 13.25 -11.49
N SER A 116 1.58 14.38 -10.97
CA SER A 116 2.58 14.44 -9.88
C SER A 116 2.08 13.80 -8.59
N ASP A 117 0.79 13.88 -8.29
CA ASP A 117 0.16 13.26 -7.12
C ASP A 117 0.06 11.73 -7.18
N HIS A 118 0.48 11.12 -8.29
CA HIS A 118 0.60 9.67 -8.50
C HIS A 118 2.03 9.23 -8.79
N ALA A 119 2.80 10.01 -9.54
CA ALA A 119 4.13 9.63 -10.00
C ALA A 119 5.28 10.46 -9.38
N GLY A 120 4.99 11.60 -8.75
CA GLY A 120 6.00 12.51 -8.21
C GLY A 120 6.91 11.87 -7.18
N GLY A 121 6.36 11.05 -6.30
CA GLY A 121 7.08 10.37 -5.22
C GLY A 121 8.09 9.31 -5.68
N VAL A 122 8.13 8.98 -6.95
CA VAL A 122 9.22 8.19 -7.55
C VAL A 122 10.58 8.87 -7.33
N ARG A 123 10.59 10.20 -7.21
CA ARG A 123 11.80 10.96 -6.91
C ARG A 123 12.46 10.49 -5.63
N GLU A 124 11.71 10.44 -4.54
CA GLU A 124 12.19 10.04 -3.22
C GLU A 124 12.62 8.58 -3.19
N LEU A 125 11.89 7.70 -3.91
CA LEU A 125 12.31 6.30 -4.04
C LEU A 125 13.70 6.18 -4.67
N LEU A 126 13.95 6.93 -5.74
CA LEU A 126 15.23 6.94 -6.43
C LEU A 126 16.34 7.62 -5.61
N ASP A 127 16.02 8.71 -4.89
CA ASP A 127 16.97 9.43 -4.04
C ASP A 127 17.40 8.60 -2.83
N GLU A 128 16.50 7.78 -2.28
CA GLU A 128 16.77 6.85 -1.19
C GLU A 128 17.40 5.52 -1.66
N GLY A 129 17.64 5.39 -2.98
CA GLY A 129 18.27 4.22 -3.58
C GLY A 129 17.40 2.95 -3.58
N ILE A 130 16.08 3.11 -3.51
CA ILE A 130 15.14 1.99 -3.63
C ILE A 130 15.23 1.41 -5.05
N LEU A 131 15.52 0.11 -5.13
CA LEU A 131 15.58 -0.59 -6.40
C LEU A 131 14.17 -0.86 -6.92
N ILE A 132 13.83 -0.32 -8.08
CA ILE A 132 12.61 -0.62 -8.83
C ILE A 132 13.01 -1.51 -10.01
N ARG A 133 12.50 -2.74 -10.07
CA ARG A 133 12.89 -3.71 -11.11
C ARG A 133 12.13 -3.48 -12.41
N ARG A 134 10.82 -3.30 -12.31
CA ARG A 134 9.93 -3.06 -13.44
C ARG A 134 8.98 -1.92 -13.11
N CYS A 135 8.63 -1.13 -14.13
CA CYS A 135 7.59 -0.12 -14.06
C CYS A 135 6.64 -0.33 -15.24
N VAL A 136 5.34 -0.33 -14.96
CA VAL A 136 4.32 -0.37 -16.00
C VAL A 136 3.42 0.86 -15.93
N MET A 137 3.00 1.35 -17.08
CA MET A 137 2.08 2.48 -17.21
C MET A 137 1.16 2.25 -18.41
N PRO A 138 0.00 2.94 -18.51
CA PRO A 138 -0.87 2.78 -19.67
C PRO A 138 -0.17 3.27 -20.94
N SER A 139 -0.47 2.63 -22.06
CA SER A 139 0.10 3.01 -23.37
C SER A 139 -0.21 4.47 -23.76
N SER A 140 -1.32 5.02 -23.26
CA SER A 140 -1.73 6.41 -23.47
C SER A 140 -1.04 7.42 -22.52
N ALA A 141 -0.24 6.99 -21.55
CA ALA A 141 0.28 7.86 -20.50
C ALA A 141 1.13 9.03 -21.01
N LEU A 142 1.89 8.81 -22.09
CA LEU A 142 2.75 9.84 -22.70
C LEU A 142 2.05 10.65 -23.82
N GLU A 143 0.79 10.33 -24.13
CA GLU A 143 0.00 11.04 -25.16
C GLU A 143 -1.00 12.02 -24.54
N ALA A 144 -1.34 11.83 -23.27
CA ALA A 144 -2.26 12.69 -22.52
C ALA A 144 -1.55 13.94 -21.97
N ASP A 145 -2.34 14.85 -21.41
CA ASP A 145 -1.85 15.95 -20.58
C ASP A 145 -1.30 15.36 -19.26
N PHE A 146 0.01 15.38 -19.09
CA PHE A 146 0.72 14.86 -17.92
C PHE A 146 1.71 15.89 -17.39
N ASP A 147 2.19 15.69 -16.16
CA ASP A 147 3.15 16.60 -15.56
C ASP A 147 4.55 16.34 -16.11
N GLU A 148 5.09 17.32 -16.85
CA GLU A 148 6.41 17.19 -17.53
C GLU A 148 7.55 16.85 -16.55
N GLU A 149 7.42 17.20 -15.28
CA GLU A 149 8.41 16.87 -14.26
C GLU A 149 8.55 15.37 -13.95
N VAL A 150 7.60 14.54 -14.40
CA VAL A 150 7.65 13.08 -14.29
C VAL A 150 8.62 12.47 -15.32
N LEU A 151 8.80 13.10 -16.50
CA LEU A 151 9.68 12.56 -17.56
C LEU A 151 11.12 12.32 -17.10
N PRO A 152 11.78 13.27 -16.37
CA PRO A 152 13.12 13.02 -15.83
C PRO A 152 13.16 11.83 -14.85
N LEU A 153 12.06 11.54 -14.14
CA LEU A 153 11.98 10.41 -13.21
C LEU A 153 11.96 9.07 -13.98
N LEU A 154 11.19 9.00 -15.08
CA LEU A 154 11.19 7.83 -15.97
C LEU A 154 12.60 7.56 -16.52
N ALA A 155 13.26 8.60 -17.04
CA ALA A 155 14.64 8.48 -17.53
C ALA A 155 15.63 8.05 -16.45
N ARG A 156 15.47 8.53 -15.21
CA ARG A 156 16.31 8.09 -14.06
C ARG A 156 16.05 6.63 -13.70
N MET A 157 14.78 6.17 -13.72
CA MET A 157 14.45 4.76 -13.49
C MET A 157 15.15 3.87 -14.52
N GLU A 158 15.06 4.19 -15.81
CA GLU A 158 15.76 3.44 -16.87
C GLU A 158 17.28 3.43 -16.69
N ALA A 159 17.87 4.59 -16.36
CA ALA A 159 19.31 4.71 -16.08
C ALA A 159 19.74 3.87 -14.87
N ASN A 160 18.87 3.63 -13.91
CA ASN A 160 19.09 2.76 -12.76
C ASN A 160 18.76 1.27 -13.04
N GLY A 161 18.37 0.94 -14.27
CA GLY A 161 18.13 -0.44 -14.71
C GLY A 161 16.68 -0.91 -14.55
N THR A 162 15.74 0.00 -14.27
CA THR A 162 14.31 -0.32 -14.29
C THR A 162 13.85 -0.61 -15.73
N VAL A 163 13.14 -1.71 -15.93
CA VAL A 163 12.48 -1.99 -17.21
C VAL A 163 11.13 -1.29 -17.21
N ILE A 164 10.93 -0.33 -18.13
CA ILE A 164 9.67 0.40 -18.29
C ILE A 164 8.88 -0.20 -19.46
N GLU A 165 7.63 -0.55 -19.21
CA GLU A 165 6.73 -1.17 -20.19
C GLU A 165 5.39 -0.45 -20.22
N THR A 166 4.77 -0.40 -21.38
CA THR A 166 3.40 0.10 -21.51
C THR A 166 2.43 -1.07 -21.63
N VAL A 167 1.25 -0.90 -21.03
CA VAL A 167 0.20 -1.91 -21.00
C VAL A 167 -1.14 -1.34 -21.44
N HIS A 168 -2.07 -2.23 -21.80
CA HIS A 168 -3.42 -1.88 -22.22
C HIS A 168 -4.44 -2.93 -21.78
N ARG A 169 -5.71 -2.65 -21.97
CA ARG A 169 -6.80 -3.55 -21.61
C ARG A 169 -6.58 -4.97 -22.14
N GLY A 170 -6.71 -5.93 -21.24
CA GLY A 170 -6.55 -7.36 -21.51
C GLY A 170 -5.17 -7.90 -21.17
N ASP A 171 -4.17 -7.03 -20.94
CA ASP A 171 -2.87 -7.48 -20.47
C ASP A 171 -2.98 -8.04 -19.06
N ILE A 172 -2.21 -9.10 -18.82
CA ILE A 172 -2.14 -9.78 -17.54
C ILE A 172 -0.70 -9.73 -17.04
N LEU A 173 -0.52 -9.12 -15.88
CA LEU A 173 0.75 -9.05 -15.19
C LEU A 173 0.75 -10.06 -14.05
N GLN A 174 1.76 -10.91 -14.00
CA GLN A 174 1.99 -11.79 -12.86
C GLN A 174 2.86 -11.09 -11.84
N TRP A 175 2.48 -11.17 -10.56
CA TRP A 175 3.25 -10.67 -9.44
C TRP A 175 3.08 -11.64 -8.26
N ALA A 176 4.21 -12.21 -7.79
CA ALA A 176 4.19 -13.26 -6.79
C ALA A 176 3.21 -14.40 -7.19
N GLU A 177 2.26 -14.74 -6.33
CA GLU A 177 1.20 -15.70 -6.64
C GLU A 177 -0.10 -15.01 -7.12
N GLY A 178 -0.11 -13.66 -7.13
CA GLY A 178 -1.23 -12.85 -7.57
C GLY A 178 -1.19 -12.52 -9.06
N LYS A 179 -2.31 -12.03 -9.55
CA LYS A 179 -2.52 -11.64 -10.95
C LYS A 179 -3.13 -10.24 -11.00
N LEU A 180 -2.60 -9.39 -11.89
CA LEU A 180 -3.18 -8.10 -12.22
C LEU A 180 -3.71 -8.14 -13.64
N THR A 181 -4.98 -7.82 -13.81
CA THR A 181 -5.60 -7.68 -15.13
C THR A 181 -5.85 -6.22 -15.42
N VAL A 182 -5.31 -5.71 -16.54
CA VAL A 182 -5.57 -4.34 -16.99
C VAL A 182 -6.97 -4.28 -17.60
N LEU A 183 -7.84 -3.48 -17.02
CA LEU A 183 -9.23 -3.31 -17.46
C LEU A 183 -9.40 -2.11 -18.39
N PHE A 184 -8.57 -1.08 -18.21
CA PHE A 184 -8.55 0.16 -18.98
C PHE A 184 -7.14 0.78 -18.91
N PRO A 185 -6.69 1.52 -19.95
CA PRO A 185 -7.34 1.85 -21.22
C PRO A 185 -7.20 0.72 -22.25
N PRO A 186 -8.05 0.70 -23.31
CA PRO A 186 -7.85 -0.20 -24.44
C PRO A 186 -6.64 0.21 -25.30
N GLU A 187 -6.12 -0.71 -26.10
CA GLU A 187 -5.03 -0.43 -27.04
C GLU A 187 -5.40 0.72 -28.00
N GLY A 188 -4.46 1.63 -28.21
CA GLY A 188 -4.66 2.80 -29.08
C GLY A 188 -5.63 3.85 -28.53
N PHE A 189 -5.97 3.78 -27.24
CA PHE A 189 -6.77 4.80 -26.60
C PHE A 189 -5.99 6.11 -26.52
N SER A 190 -6.58 7.20 -27.01
CA SER A 190 -6.04 8.55 -26.85
C SER A 190 -6.89 9.32 -25.85
N ALA A 191 -6.29 9.68 -24.73
CA ALA A 191 -6.92 10.44 -23.67
C ALA A 191 -6.81 11.94 -23.91
N SER A 192 -7.86 12.70 -23.56
CA SER A 192 -7.83 14.17 -23.62
C SER A 192 -7.09 14.81 -22.43
N ASN A 193 -7.01 14.07 -21.33
CA ASN A 193 -6.25 14.40 -20.13
C ASN A 193 -5.78 13.10 -19.47
N ALA A 194 -4.83 13.20 -18.53
CA ALA A 194 -4.24 12.03 -17.88
C ALA A 194 -5.25 11.19 -17.10
N ASN A 195 -6.20 11.83 -16.40
CA ASN A 195 -7.25 11.11 -15.65
C ASN A 195 -8.13 10.25 -16.55
N ASP A 196 -8.48 10.74 -17.74
CA ASP A 196 -9.25 9.96 -18.74
C ASP A 196 -8.47 8.73 -19.22
N GLY A 197 -7.14 8.79 -19.20
CA GLY A 197 -6.24 7.70 -19.55
C GLY A 197 -5.75 6.85 -18.38
N SER A 198 -6.22 7.15 -17.16
CA SER A 198 -5.77 6.46 -15.95
C SER A 198 -6.05 4.97 -16.01
N MET A 199 -5.08 4.16 -15.60
CA MET A 199 -5.17 2.70 -15.63
C MET A 199 -6.11 2.18 -14.53
N ALA A 200 -7.07 1.35 -14.94
CA ALA A 200 -7.85 0.57 -14.00
C ALA A 200 -7.35 -0.88 -14.01
N LEU A 201 -7.14 -1.42 -12.81
CA LEU A 201 -6.56 -2.75 -12.57
C LEU A 201 -7.48 -3.58 -11.68
N LEU A 202 -7.67 -4.83 -12.05
CA LEU A 202 -8.18 -5.85 -11.13
C LEU A 202 -6.99 -6.65 -10.59
N VAL A 203 -6.75 -6.56 -9.30
CA VAL A 203 -5.77 -7.38 -8.59
C VAL A 203 -6.49 -8.56 -7.97
N GLU A 204 -6.03 -9.76 -8.28
CA GLU A 204 -6.53 -11.02 -7.70
C GLU A 204 -5.41 -11.67 -6.90
N ALA A 205 -5.57 -11.75 -5.59
CA ALA A 205 -4.63 -12.37 -4.68
C ALA A 205 -5.37 -13.09 -3.55
N GLU A 206 -4.90 -14.27 -3.15
CA GLU A 206 -5.51 -15.08 -2.08
C GLU A 206 -7.03 -15.35 -2.27
N GLY A 207 -7.51 -15.33 -3.52
CA GLY A 207 -8.93 -15.45 -3.84
C GLY A 207 -9.77 -14.19 -3.59
N VAL A 208 -9.14 -13.06 -3.24
CA VAL A 208 -9.76 -11.74 -3.05
C VAL A 208 -9.50 -10.87 -4.28
N LYS A 209 -10.48 -10.05 -4.65
CA LYS A 209 -10.45 -9.13 -5.79
C LYS A 209 -10.43 -7.68 -5.34
N LEU A 210 -9.36 -6.99 -5.69
CA LEU A 210 -9.18 -5.55 -5.48
C LEU A 210 -9.30 -4.83 -6.82
N LEU A 211 -10.22 -3.88 -6.94
CA LEU A 211 -10.34 -3.01 -8.12
C LEU A 211 -9.70 -1.64 -7.80
N LEU A 212 -8.60 -1.37 -8.48
CA LEU A 212 -7.84 -0.12 -8.37
C LEU A 212 -8.08 0.69 -9.64
N THR A 213 -8.53 1.92 -9.50
CA THR A 213 -9.05 2.71 -10.62
C THR A 213 -8.24 3.97 -10.91
N GLY A 214 -7.17 4.23 -10.14
CA GLY A 214 -6.44 5.50 -10.22
C GLY A 214 -7.41 6.67 -10.20
N ASP A 215 -7.24 7.60 -11.11
CA ASP A 215 -8.09 8.80 -11.25
C ASP A 215 -9.07 8.72 -12.42
N LEU A 216 -9.39 7.50 -12.86
CA LEU A 216 -10.26 7.27 -14.01
C LEU A 216 -11.55 8.07 -13.89
N SER A 217 -11.83 8.89 -14.94
CA SER A 217 -13.07 9.67 -15.01
C SER A 217 -14.30 8.77 -15.06
N ALA A 218 -15.38 9.19 -14.41
CA ALA A 218 -16.69 8.51 -14.42
C ALA A 218 -17.20 8.19 -15.84
N ARG A 219 -16.79 9.01 -16.83
CA ARG A 219 -17.09 8.79 -18.25
C ARG A 219 -16.63 7.42 -18.74
N TYR A 220 -15.51 6.94 -18.22
CA TYR A 220 -14.88 5.66 -18.62
C TYR A 220 -15.04 4.56 -17.57
N GLY A 221 -15.55 4.89 -16.41
CA GLY A 221 -15.74 3.93 -15.30
C GLY A 221 -16.48 2.65 -15.70
N GLN A 222 -17.52 2.78 -16.55
CA GLN A 222 -18.28 1.62 -17.06
C GLN A 222 -17.42 0.57 -17.80
N TYR A 223 -16.27 0.96 -18.35
CA TYR A 223 -15.36 0.03 -19.03
C TYR A 223 -14.43 -0.72 -18.07
N ALA A 224 -14.32 -0.21 -16.86
CA ALA A 224 -13.50 -0.78 -15.79
C ALA A 224 -14.35 -1.48 -14.73
N ALA A 225 -15.67 -1.31 -14.73
CA ALA A 225 -16.56 -1.93 -13.76
C ALA A 225 -16.58 -3.45 -13.92
N VAL A 226 -16.13 -4.15 -12.89
CA VAL A 226 -16.16 -5.61 -12.76
C VAL A 226 -16.40 -5.95 -11.30
N SER A 227 -17.00 -7.11 -11.02
CA SER A 227 -17.23 -7.55 -9.64
C SER A 227 -15.91 -7.65 -8.87
N ALA A 228 -15.84 -6.96 -7.73
CA ALA A 228 -14.68 -6.93 -6.84
C ALA A 228 -15.12 -6.91 -5.38
N ASP A 229 -14.29 -7.48 -4.50
CA ASP A 229 -14.57 -7.48 -3.06
C ASP A 229 -14.28 -6.10 -2.45
N VAL A 230 -13.24 -5.45 -2.94
CA VAL A 230 -12.82 -4.11 -2.51
C VAL A 230 -12.61 -3.22 -3.74
N VAL A 231 -13.10 -1.99 -3.67
CA VAL A 231 -12.88 -0.95 -4.70
C VAL A 231 -12.11 0.22 -4.08
N LYS A 232 -10.99 0.61 -4.67
CA LYS A 232 -10.38 1.92 -4.42
C LYS A 232 -11.10 2.95 -5.27
N ALA A 233 -11.75 3.92 -4.61
CA ALA A 233 -12.54 4.96 -5.27
C ALA A 233 -11.65 5.81 -6.20
N ALA A 234 -12.10 6.02 -7.43
CA ALA A 234 -11.39 6.81 -8.41
C ALA A 234 -11.35 8.29 -8.02
N HIS A 235 -10.24 8.93 -8.37
CA HIS A 235 -10.03 10.37 -8.27
C HIS A 235 -10.37 10.90 -6.86
N HIS A 236 -9.78 10.26 -5.86
CA HIS A 236 -9.90 10.59 -4.43
C HIS A 236 -11.35 10.71 -3.96
N GLY A 237 -12.23 9.83 -4.47
CA GLY A 237 -13.66 9.83 -4.15
C GLY A 237 -14.46 10.98 -4.79
N SER A 238 -13.90 11.62 -5.81
CA SER A 238 -14.59 12.66 -6.58
C SER A 238 -15.85 12.13 -7.27
N LYS A 239 -16.90 12.93 -7.31
CA LYS A 239 -18.13 12.66 -8.09
C LYS A 239 -17.86 12.49 -9.58
N ASN A 240 -16.75 13.05 -10.08
CA ASN A 240 -16.31 12.91 -11.46
C ASN A 240 -15.51 11.61 -11.71
N GLY A 241 -15.13 10.89 -10.68
CA GLY A 241 -14.43 9.61 -10.76
C GLY A 241 -15.34 8.44 -10.38
N THR A 242 -15.90 8.45 -9.17
CA THR A 242 -16.69 7.33 -8.65
C THR A 242 -18.18 7.67 -8.66
N THR A 243 -18.98 6.84 -9.31
CA THR A 243 -20.44 7.00 -9.42
C THR A 243 -21.16 5.82 -8.78
N GLN A 244 -22.44 6.03 -8.39
CA GLN A 244 -23.29 4.95 -7.90
C GLN A 244 -23.36 3.79 -8.90
N ALA A 245 -23.60 4.07 -10.18
CA ALA A 245 -23.70 3.03 -11.21
C ALA A 245 -22.43 2.17 -11.31
N PHE A 246 -21.23 2.77 -11.13
CA PHE A 246 -19.98 2.04 -11.10
C PHE A 246 -19.90 1.12 -9.86
N LEU A 247 -20.29 1.62 -8.69
CA LEU A 247 -20.29 0.82 -7.46
C LEU A 247 -21.35 -0.28 -7.48
N ASP A 248 -22.54 0.00 -8.02
CA ASP A 248 -23.59 -1.01 -8.18
C ASP A 248 -23.14 -2.17 -9.09
N GLU A 249 -22.44 -1.87 -10.18
CA GLU A 249 -21.90 -2.89 -11.10
C GLU A 249 -20.72 -3.66 -10.51
N SER A 250 -19.85 -2.98 -9.78
CA SER A 250 -18.69 -3.60 -9.13
C SER A 250 -19.07 -4.37 -7.86
N ALA A 251 -20.19 -4.03 -7.24
CA ALA A 251 -20.78 -4.67 -6.07
C ALA A 251 -19.77 -4.98 -4.94
N PRO A 252 -18.96 -4.01 -4.49
CA PRO A 252 -17.96 -4.24 -3.46
C PRO A 252 -18.61 -4.40 -2.08
N THR A 253 -17.89 -5.06 -1.17
CA THR A 253 -18.22 -5.05 0.26
C THR A 253 -17.51 -3.92 0.99
N ALA A 254 -16.41 -3.41 0.43
CA ALA A 254 -15.65 -2.28 0.98
C ALA A 254 -15.20 -1.32 -0.12
N VAL A 255 -15.22 -0.03 0.18
CA VAL A 255 -14.70 1.05 -0.68
C VAL A 255 -13.63 1.81 0.09
N LEU A 256 -12.44 1.93 -0.51
CA LEU A 256 -11.34 2.73 0.04
C LEU A 256 -11.30 4.08 -0.64
N VAL A 257 -10.97 5.11 0.10
CA VAL A 257 -10.70 6.45 -0.45
C VAL A 257 -9.48 7.09 0.17
N SER A 258 -8.49 7.43 -0.66
CA SER A 258 -7.35 8.26 -0.30
C SER A 258 -7.72 9.70 -0.56
N THR A 259 -7.82 10.53 0.48
CA THR A 259 -8.28 11.91 0.35
C THR A 259 -7.99 12.72 1.60
N LYS A 260 -7.84 14.04 1.43
CA LYS A 260 -7.89 15.04 2.51
C LYS A 260 -9.23 15.80 2.56
N ARG A 261 -10.21 15.41 1.73
CA ARG A 261 -11.50 16.10 1.59
C ARG A 261 -12.53 15.48 2.52
N GLU A 262 -12.99 16.23 3.51
CA GLU A 262 -13.95 15.78 4.52
C GLU A 262 -15.25 15.19 3.93
N ASN A 263 -15.69 15.69 2.78
CA ASN A 263 -16.96 15.27 2.16
C ASN A 263 -16.84 14.10 1.17
N ALA A 264 -15.65 13.58 0.90
CA ALA A 264 -15.46 12.51 -0.07
C ALA A 264 -16.02 11.18 0.44
N ALA A 265 -15.70 10.81 1.68
CA ALA A 265 -16.23 9.61 2.32
C ALA A 265 -17.77 9.70 2.50
N ASP A 266 -18.29 10.85 2.91
CA ASP A 266 -19.73 11.07 3.07
C ASP A 266 -20.49 10.94 1.73
N TYR A 267 -19.88 11.45 0.66
CA TYR A 267 -20.46 11.26 -0.68
C TYR A 267 -20.53 9.77 -1.05
N LEU A 268 -19.45 9.03 -0.83
CA LEU A 268 -19.42 7.59 -1.13
C LEU A 268 -20.43 6.82 -0.27
N ARG A 269 -20.51 7.08 1.03
CA ARG A 269 -21.51 6.49 1.93
C ARG A 269 -22.95 6.80 1.49
N GLY A 270 -23.17 7.91 0.79
CA GLY A 270 -24.47 8.29 0.25
C GLY A 270 -24.87 7.56 -1.04
N ILE A 271 -23.94 6.84 -1.69
CA ILE A 271 -24.17 6.20 -3.00
C ILE A 271 -23.90 4.69 -3.00
N THR A 272 -23.52 4.08 -1.88
CA THR A 272 -23.29 2.63 -1.76
C THR A 272 -23.66 2.13 -0.36
N ASP A 273 -24.04 0.86 -0.28
CA ASP A 273 -24.24 0.14 0.99
C ASP A 273 -22.94 -0.53 1.49
N ALA A 274 -21.85 -0.46 0.73
CA ALA A 274 -20.55 -0.98 1.13
C ALA A 274 -19.93 -0.16 2.27
N ASP A 275 -19.09 -0.79 3.08
CA ASP A 275 -18.31 -0.10 4.11
C ASP A 275 -17.30 0.85 3.46
N VAL A 276 -17.28 2.12 3.85
CA VAL A 276 -16.37 3.15 3.29
C VAL A 276 -15.29 3.48 4.30
N TYR A 277 -14.04 3.29 3.88
CA TYR A 277 -12.82 3.55 4.64
C TYR A 277 -12.05 4.71 4.02
N SER A 278 -11.74 5.73 4.82
CA SER A 278 -11.06 6.96 4.37
C SER A 278 -9.73 7.14 5.08
N THR A 279 -8.67 7.45 4.31
CA THR A 279 -7.36 7.77 4.90
C THR A 279 -7.40 9.03 5.76
N LEU A 280 -8.27 9.99 5.44
CA LEU A 280 -8.48 11.18 6.27
C LEU A 280 -8.98 10.85 7.68
N GLU A 281 -9.82 9.82 7.81
CA GLU A 281 -10.45 9.45 9.07
C GLU A 281 -9.58 8.52 9.92
N SER A 282 -8.70 7.75 9.27
CA SER A 282 -8.02 6.63 9.93
C SER A 282 -6.53 6.48 9.61
N GLY A 283 -5.93 7.46 8.92
CA GLY A 283 -4.56 7.28 8.43
C GLY A 283 -4.48 6.17 7.38
N ALA A 284 -3.36 5.44 7.35
CA ALA A 284 -3.20 4.34 6.40
C ALA A 284 -4.21 3.20 6.65
N ILE A 285 -4.69 2.59 5.56
CA ILE A 285 -5.65 1.49 5.58
C ILE A 285 -4.95 0.22 5.13
N ILE A 286 -4.99 -0.83 5.94
CA ILE A 286 -4.39 -2.13 5.62
C ILE A 286 -5.48 -3.17 5.39
N ILE A 287 -5.39 -3.88 4.26
CA ILE A 287 -6.19 -5.06 3.97
C ILE A 287 -5.28 -6.29 4.02
N ARG A 288 -5.61 -7.25 4.87
CA ARG A 288 -4.95 -8.54 4.90
C ARG A 288 -5.82 -9.59 4.24
N MET A 289 -5.27 -10.25 3.24
CA MET A 289 -5.94 -11.24 2.40
C MET A 289 -5.33 -12.61 2.64
N ALA A 290 -6.14 -13.61 2.95
CA ALA A 290 -5.75 -15.00 3.08
C ALA A 290 -7.00 -15.90 2.93
N ASP A 291 -6.85 -17.10 2.37
CA ASP A 291 -7.90 -18.12 2.32
C ASP A 291 -9.25 -17.61 1.77
N SER A 292 -9.21 -16.79 0.72
CA SER A 292 -10.40 -16.15 0.09
C SER A 292 -11.21 -15.24 1.04
N CYS A 293 -10.57 -14.76 2.08
CA CYS A 293 -11.12 -13.80 3.03
C CYS A 293 -10.20 -12.59 3.15
N PHE A 294 -10.75 -11.47 3.59
CA PHE A 294 -9.95 -10.30 3.94
C PHE A 294 -10.42 -9.65 5.24
N THR A 295 -9.51 -8.93 5.87
CA THR A 295 -9.77 -8.06 7.01
C THR A 295 -9.23 -6.68 6.73
N ILE A 296 -9.89 -5.64 7.23
CA ILE A 296 -9.43 -4.24 7.09
C ILE A 296 -9.04 -3.73 8.46
N GLU A 297 -7.84 -3.20 8.56
CA GLU A 297 -7.30 -2.53 9.75
C GLU A 297 -7.07 -1.06 9.42
N GLN A 298 -7.44 -0.18 10.32
CA GLN A 298 -7.24 1.25 10.25
C GLN A 298 -6.25 1.66 11.34
N PHE A 299 -5.32 2.54 11.01
CA PHE A 299 -4.44 3.14 12.00
C PHE A 299 -5.07 4.43 12.51
N GLU A 300 -5.82 4.35 13.60
CA GLU A 300 -6.19 5.56 14.32
C GLU A 300 -4.91 6.23 14.84
N GLU A 301 -4.64 7.46 14.44
CA GLU A 301 -3.65 8.27 15.16
C GLU A 301 -4.12 8.38 16.62
N MET A 302 -3.29 7.89 17.54
CA MET A 302 -3.53 8.15 18.97
C MET A 302 -3.42 9.65 19.19
N GLN A 303 -4.59 10.29 19.41
CA GLN A 303 -4.71 11.69 19.79
C GLN A 303 -4.01 11.97 21.12
#